data_4ef56c06ba56e4797781cda6cd9350e2
#
_entry.id   4ef56c06ba56e4797781cda6cd9350e2
#
_cell.length_a   1.000
_cell.length_b   1.000
_cell.length_c   1.000
_cell.angle_alpha   90.00
_cell.angle_beta   90.00
_cell.angle_gamma   90.00
#
_symmetry.space_group_name_H-M   'P 1'
#
loop_
_entity.id
_entity.type
_entity.pdbx_description
1 polymer ?
#
loop_
_entity_poly.entity_id
_entity_poly.type
_entity_poly.pdbx_seq_one_letter_code
_entity_poly.pdbx_strand_id
1 'polypeptide(L)'
;MLIYACLLFAALMLVLTKVPVAWAQQRTGRYDNHDPRAQQRELTGFGARALAAHQNTIEAFPLFAAGVLVSVITAPGAPIATTLAVIFVLVRLGYWGCYLANIATLRSLLWGAGYLVSLTLMAMPLWM
;
A
#
# COMPACT_ATOMS: atom_id res chain seq x y z
N MET A 1 -13.71 -1.07 -15.82
CA MET A 1 -13.02 -2.36 -15.50
C MET A 1 -11.66 -2.16 -14.83
N LEU A 2 -10.73 -1.37 -15.42
CA LEU A 2 -9.34 -1.24 -14.91
C LEU A 2 -9.27 -0.66 -13.47
N ILE A 3 -10.11 0.32 -13.12
CA ILE A 3 -10.13 0.89 -11.76
C ILE A 3 -10.43 -0.17 -10.68
N TYR A 4 -11.34 -1.11 -10.97
CA TYR A 4 -11.63 -2.22 -10.05
C TYR A 4 -10.46 -3.22 -9.95
N ALA A 5 -9.74 -3.44 -11.06
CA ALA A 5 -8.52 -4.24 -11.04
C ALA A 5 -7.43 -3.58 -10.16
N CYS A 6 -7.29 -2.25 -10.22
CA CYS A 6 -6.39 -1.50 -9.33
C CYS A 6 -6.80 -1.65 -7.86
N LEU A 7 -8.10 -1.56 -7.55
CA LEU A 7 -8.61 -1.75 -6.19
C LEU A 7 -8.35 -3.17 -5.68
N LEU A 8 -8.64 -4.18 -6.50
CA LEU A 8 -8.35 -5.57 -6.17
C LEU A 8 -6.85 -5.80 -5.95
N PHE A 9 -6.00 -5.26 -6.83
CA PHE A 9 -4.55 -5.38 -6.68
C PHE A 9 -4.05 -4.71 -5.40
N ALA A 10 -4.57 -3.53 -5.06
CA ALA A 10 -4.24 -2.86 -3.81
C ALA A 10 -4.65 -3.70 -2.58
N ALA A 11 -5.79 -4.39 -2.63
CA ALA A 11 -6.19 -5.35 -1.61
C ALA A 11 -5.24 -6.56 -1.54
N LEU A 12 -4.82 -7.10 -2.68
CA LEU A 12 -3.84 -8.20 -2.73
C LEU A 12 -2.48 -7.80 -2.16
N MET A 13 -2.08 -6.52 -2.29
CA MET A 13 -0.84 -6.02 -1.69
C MET A 13 -0.82 -6.17 -0.16
N LEU A 14 -1.97 -6.22 0.51
CA LEU A 14 -2.04 -6.49 1.96
C LEU A 14 -1.44 -7.87 2.31
N VAL A 15 -1.59 -8.84 1.43
CA VAL A 15 -1.01 -10.17 1.58
C VAL A 15 0.42 -10.21 1.02
N LEU A 16 0.65 -9.65 -0.16
CA LEU A 16 1.96 -9.68 -0.82
C LEU A 16 3.06 -9.02 0.02
N THR A 17 2.76 -7.89 0.64
CA THR A 17 3.72 -7.19 1.51
C THR A 17 4.01 -7.92 2.81
N LYS A 18 3.16 -8.89 3.20
CA LYS A 18 3.40 -9.77 4.34
C LYS A 18 4.47 -10.83 4.07
N VAL A 19 4.67 -11.21 2.81
CA VAL A 19 5.61 -12.27 2.44
C VAL A 19 7.04 -12.01 2.94
N PRO A 20 7.68 -10.84 2.67
CA PRO A 20 9.03 -10.58 3.18
C PRO A 20 9.08 -10.49 4.71
N VAL A 21 8.00 -10.11 5.39
CA VAL A 21 7.90 -10.12 6.85
C VAL A 21 7.96 -11.57 7.37
N ALA A 22 7.13 -12.46 6.82
CA ALA A 22 7.10 -13.87 7.19
C ALA A 22 8.44 -14.56 6.90
N TRP A 23 9.07 -14.22 5.77
CA TRP A 23 10.41 -14.71 5.46
C TRP A 23 11.47 -14.27 6.48
N ALA A 24 11.42 -13.00 6.92
CA ALA A 24 12.32 -12.49 7.94
C ALA A 24 12.09 -13.18 9.29
N GLN A 25 10.82 -13.38 9.70
CA GLN A 25 10.47 -14.12 10.91
C GLN A 25 11.02 -15.56 10.88
N GLN A 26 10.90 -16.25 9.74
CA GLN A 26 11.44 -17.59 9.57
C GLN A 26 12.97 -17.64 9.69
N ARG A 27 13.66 -16.55 9.32
CA ARG A 27 15.14 -16.46 9.39
C ARG A 27 15.69 -16.14 10.78
N THR A 28 14.93 -15.44 11.60
CA THR A 28 15.32 -15.12 12.99
C THR A 28 15.08 -16.27 13.97
N GLY A 29 14.39 -17.31 13.53
CA GLY A 29 14.01 -18.49 14.27
C GLY A 29 12.89 -19.18 13.51
N ARG A 30 12.35 -20.27 14.05
CA ARG A 30 11.14 -20.88 13.46
C ARG A 30 9.97 -19.91 13.61
N TYR A 31 9.17 -19.74 12.55
CA TYR A 31 7.96 -18.92 12.59
C TYR A 31 7.05 -19.36 13.75
N ASP A 32 6.76 -18.42 14.66
CA ASP A 32 5.87 -18.66 15.80
C ASP A 32 4.42 -18.28 15.42
N ASN A 33 3.60 -19.30 15.23
CA ASN A 33 2.18 -19.10 14.93
C ASN A 33 1.32 -18.83 16.19
N HIS A 34 1.87 -18.99 17.39
CA HIS A 34 1.14 -18.71 18.64
C HIS A 34 1.18 -17.21 18.95
N ASP A 35 2.34 -16.55 18.75
CA ASP A 35 2.47 -15.10 18.94
C ASP A 35 3.28 -14.44 17.81
N PRO A 36 2.73 -14.39 16.58
CA PRO A 36 3.45 -13.84 15.44
C PRO A 36 3.75 -12.35 15.57
N ARG A 37 2.94 -11.61 16.33
CA ARG A 37 3.14 -10.16 16.53
C ARG A 37 4.26 -9.88 17.52
N ALA A 38 4.46 -10.69 18.55
CA ALA A 38 5.62 -10.58 19.42
C ALA A 38 6.90 -10.80 18.62
N GLN A 39 6.98 -11.87 17.83
CA GLN A 39 8.11 -12.15 16.95
C GLN A 39 8.39 -11.01 15.96
N GLN A 40 7.35 -10.36 15.43
CA GLN A 40 7.50 -9.21 14.53
C GLN A 40 8.17 -8.01 15.21
N ARG A 41 7.89 -7.76 16.49
CA ARG A 41 8.49 -6.66 17.26
C ARG A 41 10.00 -6.82 17.45
N GLU A 42 10.51 -8.04 17.37
CA GLU A 42 11.93 -8.36 17.50
C GLU A 42 12.71 -8.26 16.18
N LEU A 43 12.00 -8.06 15.06
CA LEU A 43 12.64 -7.93 13.75
C LEU A 43 13.51 -6.68 13.67
N THR A 44 14.72 -6.83 13.11
CA THR A 44 15.68 -5.76 12.88
C THR A 44 16.07 -5.68 11.39
N GLY A 45 16.75 -4.63 11.01
CA GLY A 45 17.29 -4.46 9.66
C GLY A 45 16.22 -4.61 8.57
N PHE A 46 16.42 -5.55 7.65
CA PHE A 46 15.48 -5.83 6.56
C PHE A 46 14.08 -6.23 7.06
N GLY A 47 14.02 -7.06 8.10
CA GLY A 47 12.75 -7.52 8.66
C GLY A 47 11.91 -6.38 9.24
N ALA A 48 12.54 -5.46 9.96
CA ALA A 48 11.88 -4.27 10.50
C ALA A 48 11.37 -3.36 9.37
N ARG A 49 12.16 -3.17 8.29
CA ARG A 49 11.73 -2.40 7.11
C ARG A 49 10.56 -3.06 6.39
N ALA A 50 10.61 -4.37 6.20
CA ALA A 50 9.51 -5.14 5.59
C ALA A 50 8.22 -5.01 6.41
N LEU A 51 8.32 -5.10 7.74
CA LEU A 51 7.18 -4.92 8.65
C LEU A 51 6.60 -3.49 8.54
N ALA A 52 7.43 -2.48 8.58
CA ALA A 52 6.99 -1.09 8.46
C ALA A 52 6.32 -0.81 7.10
N ALA A 53 6.85 -1.36 6.00
CA ALA A 53 6.23 -1.27 4.68
C ALA A 53 4.87 -1.97 4.62
N HIS A 54 4.73 -3.14 5.24
CA HIS A 54 3.49 -3.87 5.34
C HIS A 54 2.44 -3.10 6.14
N GLN A 55 2.79 -2.58 7.31
CA GLN A 55 1.90 -1.76 8.15
C GLN A 55 1.41 -0.52 7.39
N ASN A 56 2.31 0.21 6.73
CA ASN A 56 1.90 1.36 5.93
C ASN A 56 1.03 0.99 4.72
N THR A 57 1.16 -0.21 4.18
CA THR A 57 0.25 -0.70 3.13
C THR A 57 -1.17 -0.89 3.68
N ILE A 58 -1.30 -1.42 4.90
CA ILE A 58 -2.59 -1.55 5.59
C ILE A 58 -3.21 -0.17 5.86
N GLU A 59 -2.41 0.81 6.27
CA GLU A 59 -2.87 2.18 6.55
C GLU A 59 -3.33 2.92 5.28
N ALA A 60 -2.62 2.75 4.16
CA ALA A 60 -2.90 3.44 2.91
C ALA A 60 -4.12 2.88 2.17
N PHE A 61 -4.41 1.58 2.31
CA PHE A 61 -5.47 0.90 1.57
C PHE A 61 -6.87 1.48 1.82
N PRO A 62 -7.33 1.71 3.06
CA PRO A 62 -8.68 2.23 3.31
C PRO A 62 -8.93 3.59 2.66
N LEU A 63 -7.94 4.49 2.70
CA LEU A 63 -8.05 5.82 2.09
C LEU A 63 -8.17 5.73 0.56
N PHE A 64 -7.34 4.89 -0.05
CA PHE A 64 -7.41 4.63 -1.49
C PHE A 64 -8.74 3.98 -1.89
N ALA A 65 -9.17 2.96 -1.15
CA ALA A 65 -10.43 2.25 -1.42
C ALA A 65 -11.63 3.20 -1.32
N ALA A 66 -11.67 4.04 -0.28
CA ALA A 66 -12.70 5.07 -0.13
C ALA A 66 -12.68 6.07 -1.31
N GLY A 67 -11.50 6.54 -1.73
CA GLY A 67 -11.34 7.43 -2.88
C GLY A 67 -11.85 6.80 -4.18
N VAL A 68 -11.50 5.53 -4.43
CA VAL A 68 -12.00 4.79 -5.59
C VAL A 68 -13.52 4.67 -5.56
N LEU A 69 -14.11 4.28 -4.42
CA LEU A 69 -15.55 4.12 -4.30
C LEU A 69 -16.28 5.45 -4.51
N VAL A 70 -15.80 6.52 -3.89
CA VAL A 70 -16.36 7.87 -4.08
C VAL A 70 -16.31 8.26 -5.55
N SER A 71 -15.14 8.11 -6.20
CA SER A 71 -14.98 8.50 -7.61
C SER A 71 -15.88 7.70 -8.56
N VAL A 72 -16.06 6.41 -8.31
CA VAL A 72 -16.92 5.55 -9.14
C VAL A 72 -18.41 5.90 -8.97
N ILE A 73 -18.83 6.28 -7.76
CA ILE A 73 -20.23 6.65 -7.49
C ILE A 73 -20.55 8.03 -8.06
N THR A 74 -19.65 9.01 -7.90
CA THR A 74 -19.93 10.40 -8.22
C THR A 74 -19.56 10.80 -9.66
N ALA A 75 -18.58 10.12 -10.25
CA ALA A 75 -18.11 10.35 -11.62
C ALA A 75 -17.90 9.00 -12.36
N PRO A 76 -18.99 8.24 -12.61
CA PRO A 76 -18.88 6.92 -13.20
C PRO A 76 -18.26 6.99 -14.61
N GLY A 77 -17.23 6.18 -14.82
CA GLY A 77 -16.53 6.11 -16.10
C GLY A 77 -15.51 7.23 -16.34
N ALA A 78 -15.28 8.13 -15.42
CA ALA A 78 -14.30 9.21 -15.58
C ALA A 78 -12.88 8.63 -15.82
N PRO A 79 -12.23 8.94 -16.96
CA PRO A 79 -10.90 8.41 -17.28
C PRO A 79 -9.85 8.81 -16.24
N ILE A 80 -9.97 10.01 -15.67
CA ILE A 80 -9.04 10.52 -14.66
C ILE A 80 -9.03 9.66 -13.40
N ALA A 81 -10.19 9.15 -12.97
CA ALA A 81 -10.26 8.25 -11.81
C ALA A 81 -9.46 6.97 -12.05
N THR A 82 -9.58 6.39 -13.24
CA THR A 82 -8.81 5.20 -13.63
C THR A 82 -7.32 5.51 -13.69
N THR A 83 -6.92 6.65 -14.27
CA THR A 83 -5.52 7.07 -14.34
C THR A 83 -4.92 7.24 -12.94
N LEU A 84 -5.63 7.92 -12.04
CA LEU A 84 -5.20 8.09 -10.65
C LEU A 84 -5.07 6.76 -9.92
N ALA A 85 -5.99 5.82 -10.13
CA ALA A 85 -5.92 4.50 -9.53
C ALA A 85 -4.68 3.71 -10.03
N VAL A 86 -4.34 3.79 -11.30
CA VAL A 86 -3.10 3.19 -11.85
C VAL A 86 -1.86 3.84 -11.24
N ILE A 87 -1.83 5.17 -11.17
CA ILE A 87 -0.72 5.91 -10.55
C ILE A 87 -0.55 5.47 -9.09
N PHE A 88 -1.64 5.32 -8.32
CA PHE A 88 -1.57 4.83 -6.95
C PHE A 88 -0.88 3.47 -6.88
N VAL A 89 -1.30 2.51 -7.69
CA VAL A 89 -0.69 1.16 -7.70
C VAL A 89 0.81 1.22 -7.99
N LEU A 90 1.22 1.97 -9.01
CA LEU A 90 2.64 2.11 -9.36
C LEU A 90 3.45 2.78 -8.24
N VAL A 91 2.91 3.82 -7.66
CA VAL A 91 3.52 4.54 -6.53
C VAL A 91 3.67 3.62 -5.31
N ARG A 92 2.66 2.79 -5.02
CA ARG A 92 2.71 1.85 -3.89
C ARG A 92 3.71 0.72 -4.10
N LEU A 93 3.84 0.21 -5.33
CA LEU A 93 4.88 -0.75 -5.68
C LEU A 93 6.28 -0.14 -5.52
N GLY A 94 6.49 1.07 -6.04
CA GLY A 94 7.75 1.81 -5.86
C GLY A 94 8.06 2.08 -4.39
N TYR A 95 7.08 2.52 -3.61
CA TYR A 95 7.21 2.72 -2.16
C TYR A 95 7.66 1.46 -1.43
N TRP A 96 7.02 0.32 -1.71
CA TRP A 96 7.38 -0.97 -1.13
C TRP A 96 8.81 -1.37 -1.49
N GLY A 97 9.18 -1.26 -2.78
CA GLY A 97 10.55 -1.51 -3.24
C GLY A 97 11.59 -0.63 -2.55
N CYS A 98 11.33 0.69 -2.44
CA CYS A 98 12.21 1.64 -1.75
C CYS A 98 12.38 1.31 -0.27
N TYR A 99 11.32 0.83 0.39
CA TYR A 99 11.41 0.43 1.79
C TYR A 99 12.32 -0.77 1.98
N LEU A 100 12.16 -1.80 1.16
CA LEU A 100 13.01 -3.00 1.20
C LEU A 100 14.46 -2.68 0.86
N ALA A 101 14.69 -1.81 -0.14
CA ALA A 101 16.02 -1.35 -0.56
C ALA A 101 16.64 -0.27 0.34
N ASN A 102 15.91 0.20 1.37
CA ASN A 102 16.36 1.27 2.29
C ASN A 102 16.64 2.62 1.62
N ILE A 103 15.84 3.01 0.63
CA ILE A 103 15.94 4.30 -0.07
C ILE A 103 14.95 5.29 0.58
N ALA A 104 15.41 6.01 1.62
CA ALA A 104 14.54 6.77 2.51
C ALA A 104 13.84 7.97 1.84
N THR A 105 14.56 8.79 1.09
CA THR A 105 14.03 10.03 0.49
C THR A 105 12.96 9.71 -0.56
N LEU A 106 13.26 8.82 -1.51
CA LEU A 106 12.31 8.43 -2.56
C LEU A 106 11.09 7.75 -1.96
N ARG A 107 11.26 6.91 -0.95
CA ARG A 107 10.16 6.31 -0.20
C ARG A 107 9.19 7.36 0.34
N SER A 108 9.71 8.43 0.97
CA SER A 108 8.89 9.49 1.56
C SER A 108 8.13 10.29 0.49
N LEU A 109 8.76 10.56 -0.66
CA LEU A 109 8.10 11.21 -1.80
C LEU A 109 6.98 10.34 -2.37
N LEU A 110 7.22 9.03 -2.53
CA LEU A 110 6.21 8.10 -3.02
C LEU A 110 5.06 7.92 -2.02
N TRP A 111 5.34 7.96 -0.71
CA TRP A 111 4.29 7.99 0.31
C TRP A 111 3.37 9.21 0.12
N GLY A 112 3.95 10.41 0.02
CA GLY A 112 3.20 11.65 -0.20
C GLY A 112 2.40 11.63 -1.49
N ALA A 113 2.99 11.14 -2.59
CA ALA A 113 2.30 11.00 -3.88
C ALA A 113 1.08 10.07 -3.77
N GLY A 114 1.23 8.89 -3.14
CA GLY A 114 0.12 7.96 -2.93
C GLY A 114 -1.00 8.54 -2.06
N TYR A 115 -0.63 9.28 -1.02
CA TYR A 115 -1.59 9.98 -0.16
C TYR A 115 -2.38 11.04 -0.95
N LEU A 116 -1.70 11.90 -1.72
CA LEU A 116 -2.32 12.94 -2.54
C LEU A 116 -3.25 12.35 -3.61
N VAL A 117 -2.84 11.28 -4.28
CA VAL A 117 -3.70 10.58 -5.25
C VAL A 117 -4.99 10.08 -4.59
N SER A 118 -4.89 9.49 -3.41
CA SER A 118 -6.07 9.00 -2.67
C SER A 118 -7.01 10.15 -2.29
N LEU A 119 -6.46 11.28 -1.81
CA LEU A 119 -7.27 12.47 -1.52
C LEU A 119 -7.89 13.07 -2.77
N THR A 120 -7.17 13.09 -3.89
CA THR A 120 -7.71 13.61 -5.16
C THR A 120 -8.89 12.77 -5.65
N LEU A 121 -8.79 11.43 -5.56
CA LEU A 121 -9.91 10.54 -5.86
C LEU A 121 -11.11 10.81 -4.95
N MET A 122 -10.87 11.00 -3.66
CA MET A 122 -11.93 11.27 -2.67
C MET A 122 -12.57 12.65 -2.89
N ALA A 123 -11.81 13.64 -3.34
CA ALA A 123 -12.26 15.00 -3.57
C ALA A 123 -12.96 15.20 -4.92
N MET A 124 -13.03 14.20 -5.79
CA MET A 124 -13.64 14.33 -7.13
C MET A 124 -15.03 14.98 -7.13
N PRO A 125 -15.94 14.67 -6.18
CA PRO A 125 -17.25 15.33 -6.14
C PRO A 125 -17.23 16.83 -5.93
N LEU A 126 -16.11 17.40 -5.51
CA LEU A 126 -15.99 18.84 -5.23
C LEU A 126 -15.65 19.66 -6.49
N TRP A 127 -15.22 19.02 -7.57
CA TRP A 127 -14.73 19.69 -8.79
C TRP A 127 -15.16 19.02 -10.11
N MET A 128 -15.83 17.87 -10.07
CA MET A 128 -16.45 17.19 -11.21
C MET A 128 -17.97 17.37 -11.22
#